data_6f0840ec4c136349df5c2656e700b486
#
_entry.id   6f0840ec4c136349df5c2656e700b486
#
_cell.length_a   1.000
_cell.length_b   1.000
_cell.length_c   1.000
_cell.angle_alpha   90.00
_cell.angle_beta   90.00
_cell.angle_gamma   90.00
#
_symmetry.space_group_name_H-M   'P 1'
#
loop_
_entity.id
_entity.type
_entity.pdbx_description
1 polymer ?
#
loop_
_entity_poly.entity_id
_entity_poly.type
_entity_poly.pdbx_seq_one_letter_code
_entity_poly.pdbx_strand_id
1 'polypeptide(L)'
;MTKRRSSMRMGSWLFAAAGALLLAAPLAAAAQDAASHEVTFTKDVAPILQRSCQNCHRPDGGAPMSLVTYEEVRPWARSIKYRTGLRNEPEAMPPWYIEKDIGIQDFKNDPSLSDAEIEAIAAWVDNGAPLGDPADMPPPIEFLGADQWAIGEPDLIISSPTVEVGASDPDWWGPIGETAVGLTEDRYVAAVEQKEINDREPGTKRATVGSNFAIHHLVWSAVHDDEPSPEELVRLQQEDPDEYLRVLAEAAGQGFWPVHEVGRNADYFDPRAGQLLRAGSRLAFTSAHLHSTGSHTKTRLDIGFKFHPRGYEPEYINQPLFAGTLNIDVRGNQADQRVEALQTLQRHAKLALFEPHLHAAGVRMCLDAFYPNGLSETLSCSGYNHSWVRAYTYADHASPLIPKGTILRISGYFDTTPANRNVADGRNWSGLGHRSIDQMMINLTQGMYLSDEQFAQELAERREVLNLKGGEYVLGCPLCGDVAVEAAGQDQQ
;
A
#
# COMPACT_ATOMS: atom_id res chain seq x y z
N MET A 1 61.50 33.17 10.94
CA MET A 1 61.68 34.64 11.11
C MET A 1 60.26 35.18 11.31
N THR A 2 59.79 35.80 12.36
CA THR A 2 60.37 36.41 13.56
C THR A 2 59.30 36.33 14.68
N LYS A 3 59.74 35.94 15.89
CA LYS A 3 59.01 36.07 17.15
C LYS A 3 58.73 37.55 17.50
N ARG A 4 57.57 37.83 18.13
CA ARG A 4 57.60 38.80 19.26
C ARG A 4 56.63 38.42 20.36
N ARG A 5 57.19 38.22 21.53
CA ARG A 5 56.57 38.18 22.88
C ARG A 5 56.50 39.63 23.40
N SER A 6 55.51 39.89 24.25
CA SER A 6 55.62 40.84 25.38
C SER A 6 54.29 40.74 26.17
N SER A 7 54.23 40.24 27.33
CA SER A 7 54.63 40.57 28.71
C SER A 7 53.59 41.41 29.47
N MET A 8 53.03 40.74 30.46
CA MET A 8 52.62 41.12 31.82
C MET A 8 52.44 42.62 32.19
N ARG A 9 51.31 42.90 32.83
CA ARG A 9 51.33 43.69 34.07
C ARG A 9 50.23 43.23 35.04
N MET A 10 50.69 42.90 36.24
CA MET A 10 49.98 42.58 37.46
C MET A 10 49.64 43.94 38.14
N GLY A 11 48.45 44.05 38.72
CA GLY A 11 48.03 45.16 39.54
C GLY A 11 47.05 44.71 40.62
N SER A 12 47.56 44.41 41.74
CA SER A 12 46.84 44.13 42.99
C SER A 12 46.22 45.42 43.57
N TRP A 13 44.98 45.33 44.01
CA TRP A 13 44.47 46.15 45.12
C TRP A 13 43.50 45.35 45.97
N LEU A 14 43.77 45.36 47.26
CA LEU A 14 43.06 44.73 48.37
C LEU A 14 41.93 45.63 48.91
N PHE A 15 41.03 45.00 49.67
CA PHE A 15 40.13 45.50 50.73
C PHE A 15 38.72 46.01 50.29
N ALA A 16 37.67 45.25 50.64
CA ALA A 16 36.85 45.51 51.80
C ALA A 16 35.82 44.38 52.02
N ALA A 17 35.89 43.79 53.21
CA ALA A 17 34.89 42.89 53.75
C ALA A 17 33.65 43.66 54.17
N ALA A 18 32.44 43.25 53.70
CA ALA A 18 31.19 43.57 54.33
C ALA A 18 30.30 42.31 54.31
N GLY A 19 30.03 41.78 55.47
CA GLY A 19 29.24 40.59 55.69
C GLY A 19 27.76 40.83 55.35
N ALA A 20 27.17 39.88 54.64
CA ALA A 20 25.75 39.65 54.60
C ALA A 20 25.50 38.16 54.82
N LEU A 21 25.05 37.81 56.01
CA LEU A 21 24.43 36.53 56.31
C LEU A 21 23.14 36.43 55.47
N LEU A 22 23.22 35.69 54.40
CA LEU A 22 22.01 35.21 53.67
C LEU A 22 21.72 33.80 54.17
N LEU A 23 20.60 33.68 54.84
CA LEU A 23 19.93 32.45 55.22
C LEU A 23 19.78 31.56 53.97
N ALA A 24 20.59 30.48 53.90
CA ALA A 24 20.40 29.40 52.99
C ALA A 24 19.18 28.56 53.45
N ALA A 25 18.02 28.88 52.94
CA ALA A 25 16.91 27.94 52.95
C ALA A 25 17.24 26.80 51.97
N PRO A 26 17.14 25.52 52.37
CA PRO A 26 17.26 24.45 51.41
C PRO A 26 16.02 24.53 50.51
N LEU A 27 16.19 24.89 49.22
CA LEU A 27 15.27 24.52 48.21
C LEU A 27 15.27 22.99 48.17
N ALA A 28 14.35 22.38 48.89
CA ALA A 28 13.92 21.04 48.59
C ALA A 28 13.32 21.11 47.17
N ALA A 29 14.13 20.77 46.18
CA ALA A 29 13.64 20.38 44.87
C ALA A 29 12.65 19.25 45.14
N ALA A 30 11.38 19.55 45.10
CA ALA A 30 10.36 18.54 44.89
C ALA A 30 10.68 17.91 43.52
N ALA A 31 11.50 16.87 43.52
CA ALA A 31 11.44 15.86 42.48
C ALA A 31 10.01 15.33 42.60
N GLN A 32 9.10 15.87 41.77
CA GLN A 32 7.90 15.17 41.45
C GLN A 32 8.40 13.84 40.86
N ASP A 33 8.27 12.79 41.65
CA ASP A 33 8.16 11.43 41.13
C ASP A 33 7.06 11.45 40.11
N ALA A 34 7.40 11.70 38.85
CA ALA A 34 6.67 11.15 37.76
C ALA A 34 6.81 9.65 37.99
N ALA A 35 5.86 9.04 38.69
CA ALA A 35 5.74 7.62 38.79
C ALA A 35 5.88 7.11 37.37
N SER A 36 6.99 6.46 37.06
CA SER A 36 7.23 5.87 35.75
C SER A 36 6.07 4.92 35.53
N HIS A 37 5.16 5.32 34.63
CA HIS A 37 4.00 4.50 34.32
C HIS A 37 4.54 3.14 33.85
N GLU A 38 4.22 2.08 34.63
CA GLU A 38 4.59 0.72 34.25
C GLU A 38 3.76 0.33 33.05
N VAL A 39 4.43 0.10 31.91
CA VAL A 39 3.76 -0.30 30.68
C VAL A 39 3.19 -1.70 30.83
N THR A 40 1.88 -1.84 30.64
CA THR A 40 1.15 -3.10 30.83
C THR A 40 0.44 -3.54 29.55
N PHE A 41 0.07 -4.83 29.51
CA PHE A 41 -0.68 -5.35 28.35
C PHE A 41 -2.03 -4.67 28.18
N THR A 42 -2.84 -4.66 29.25
CA THR A 42 -4.24 -4.21 29.17
C THR A 42 -4.37 -2.75 28.77
N LYS A 43 -3.50 -1.88 29.33
CA LYS A 43 -3.61 -0.45 29.15
C LYS A 43 -2.88 0.05 27.89
N ASP A 44 -1.70 -0.49 27.63
CA ASP A 44 -0.77 0.11 26.66
C ASP A 44 -0.63 -0.74 25.39
N VAL A 45 -0.54 -2.07 25.52
CA VAL A 45 -0.21 -2.95 24.37
C VAL A 45 -1.47 -3.45 23.66
N ALA A 46 -2.52 -3.84 24.40
CA ALA A 46 -3.75 -4.37 23.80
C ALA A 46 -4.40 -3.39 22.80
N PRO A 47 -4.51 -2.07 23.07
CA PRO A 47 -5.03 -1.13 22.09
C PRO A 47 -4.22 -1.07 20.79
N ILE A 48 -2.88 -1.17 20.89
CA ILE A 48 -1.98 -1.20 19.74
C ILE A 48 -2.23 -2.47 18.92
N LEU A 49 -2.30 -3.62 19.56
CA LEU A 49 -2.53 -4.91 18.88
C LEU A 49 -3.92 -4.96 18.23
N GLN A 50 -4.95 -4.42 18.88
CA GLN A 50 -6.29 -4.31 18.31
C GLN A 50 -6.29 -3.53 16.99
N ARG A 51 -5.70 -2.35 16.99
CA ARG A 51 -5.66 -1.48 15.81
C ARG A 51 -4.81 -2.06 14.68
N SER A 52 -3.63 -2.59 15.01
CA SER A 52 -2.56 -2.81 14.02
C SER A 52 -2.29 -4.29 13.70
N CYS A 53 -2.75 -5.24 14.52
CA CYS A 53 -2.35 -6.64 14.41
C CYS A 53 -3.54 -7.61 14.29
N GLN A 54 -4.61 -7.39 15.06
CA GLN A 54 -5.68 -8.37 15.21
C GLN A 54 -6.55 -8.53 13.96
N ASN A 55 -6.49 -7.61 13.00
CA ASN A 55 -7.18 -7.82 11.72
C ASN A 55 -6.70 -9.11 11.01
N CYS A 56 -5.41 -9.44 11.14
CA CYS A 56 -4.82 -10.65 10.58
C CYS A 56 -4.57 -11.73 11.66
N HIS A 57 -4.08 -11.32 12.85
CA HIS A 57 -3.70 -12.21 13.96
C HIS A 57 -4.88 -12.49 14.90
N ARG A 58 -5.83 -13.28 14.45
CA ARG A 58 -7.05 -13.68 15.17
C ARG A 58 -7.45 -15.10 14.79
N PRO A 59 -8.36 -15.75 15.53
CA PRO A 59 -8.99 -16.98 15.04
C PRO A 59 -9.60 -16.75 13.65
N ASP A 60 -9.42 -17.67 12.74
CA ASP A 60 -9.87 -17.61 11.34
C ASP A 60 -9.28 -16.44 10.53
N GLY A 61 -8.25 -15.77 11.06
CA GLY A 61 -7.46 -14.77 10.32
C GLY A 61 -6.37 -15.40 9.44
N GLY A 62 -5.79 -14.62 8.52
CA GLY A 62 -4.75 -15.09 7.60
C GLY A 62 -3.37 -15.32 8.27
N ALA A 63 -3.16 -14.86 9.50
CA ALA A 63 -1.86 -14.95 10.18
C ALA A 63 -1.75 -16.22 11.07
N PRO A 64 -0.51 -16.69 11.34
CA PRO A 64 -0.26 -18.00 11.92
C PRO A 64 -0.61 -18.16 13.41
N MET A 65 -0.87 -17.07 14.15
CA MET A 65 -1.21 -17.10 15.57
C MET A 65 -2.20 -16.00 15.90
N SER A 66 -3.04 -16.23 16.90
CA SER A 66 -3.92 -15.22 17.47
C SER A 66 -3.15 -14.29 18.41
N LEU A 67 -3.49 -13.01 18.39
CA LEU A 67 -3.00 -11.96 19.29
C LEU A 67 -4.17 -11.22 19.96
N VAL A 68 -5.24 -11.94 20.29
CA VAL A 68 -6.47 -11.36 20.85
C VAL A 68 -6.42 -11.31 22.37
N THR A 69 -5.98 -12.39 23.02
CA THR A 69 -5.89 -12.47 24.48
C THR A 69 -4.46 -12.35 24.98
N TYR A 70 -4.29 -12.00 26.26
CA TYR A 70 -2.96 -11.94 26.88
C TYR A 70 -2.24 -13.30 26.82
N GLU A 71 -2.95 -14.39 27.06
CA GLU A 71 -2.43 -15.75 27.05
C GLU A 71 -1.90 -16.14 25.66
N GLU A 72 -2.56 -15.66 24.60
CA GLU A 72 -2.13 -15.88 23.23
C GLU A 72 -0.93 -14.99 22.86
N VAL A 73 -0.90 -13.74 23.32
CA VAL A 73 0.15 -12.76 23.00
C VAL A 73 1.45 -13.00 23.76
N ARG A 74 1.34 -13.32 25.07
CA ARG A 74 2.48 -13.41 25.98
C ARG A 74 3.60 -14.32 25.50
N PRO A 75 3.35 -15.52 24.93
CA PRO A 75 4.39 -16.38 24.37
C PRO A 75 5.16 -15.77 23.22
N TRP A 76 4.58 -14.84 22.48
CA TRP A 76 5.15 -14.20 21.31
C TRP A 76 5.78 -12.84 21.60
N ALA A 77 5.77 -12.36 22.83
CA ALA A 77 6.19 -11.01 23.22
C ALA A 77 7.56 -10.62 22.62
N ARG A 78 8.57 -11.48 22.69
CA ARG A 78 9.90 -11.23 22.12
C ARG A 78 9.86 -11.12 20.59
N SER A 79 9.07 -11.95 19.92
CA SER A 79 8.92 -11.92 18.47
C SER A 79 8.18 -10.65 18.03
N ILE A 80 7.16 -10.24 18.78
CA ILE A 80 6.43 -8.98 18.55
C ILE A 80 7.40 -7.82 18.66
N LYS A 81 8.14 -7.67 19.75
CA LYS A 81 9.18 -6.63 19.91
C LYS A 81 10.16 -6.62 18.75
N TYR A 82 10.68 -7.79 18.35
CA TYR A 82 11.62 -7.89 17.24
C TYR A 82 11.01 -7.42 15.92
N ARG A 83 9.83 -7.95 15.58
CA ARG A 83 9.17 -7.66 14.29
C ARG A 83 8.67 -6.21 14.18
N THR A 84 8.18 -5.62 15.26
CA THR A 84 7.76 -4.22 15.27
C THR A 84 8.96 -3.28 15.22
N GLY A 85 10.10 -3.68 15.81
CA GLY A 85 11.34 -2.94 15.76
C GLY A 85 12.02 -2.87 14.38
N LEU A 86 11.64 -3.77 13.45
CA LEU A 86 12.12 -3.72 12.06
C LEU A 86 11.52 -2.55 11.27
N ARG A 87 10.43 -1.95 11.75
CA ARG A 87 9.76 -0.79 11.13
C ARG A 87 9.29 -1.10 9.71
N ASN A 88 9.89 -0.48 8.69
CA ASN A 88 9.60 -0.64 7.27
C ASN A 88 10.52 -1.62 6.53
N GLU A 89 11.41 -2.28 7.27
CA GLU A 89 12.28 -3.32 6.70
C GLU A 89 11.49 -4.58 6.32
N PRO A 90 12.01 -5.40 5.40
CA PRO A 90 11.39 -6.70 5.10
C PRO A 90 11.11 -7.53 6.37
N GLU A 91 9.98 -8.23 6.38
CA GLU A 91 9.52 -9.02 7.52
C GLU A 91 9.06 -8.22 8.76
N ALA A 92 8.98 -6.89 8.68
CA ALA A 92 8.38 -6.07 9.74
C ALA A 92 6.90 -6.42 9.95
N MET A 93 6.42 -6.23 11.18
CA MET A 93 5.02 -6.31 11.52
C MET A 93 4.56 -5.04 12.25
N PRO A 94 3.41 -4.47 11.84
CA PRO A 94 2.58 -4.88 10.69
C PRO A 94 3.31 -4.74 9.36
N PRO A 95 2.90 -5.50 8.31
CA PRO A 95 3.53 -5.43 6.98
C PRO A 95 3.08 -4.17 6.24
N TRP A 96 3.64 -3.06 6.62
CA TRP A 96 3.41 -1.73 6.06
C TRP A 96 4.75 -1.09 5.77
N TYR A 97 5.07 -0.93 4.48
CA TYR A 97 6.41 -0.61 4.03
C TYR A 97 6.56 0.80 3.47
N ILE A 98 5.53 1.67 3.59
CA ILE A 98 5.65 3.09 3.23
C ILE A 98 6.80 3.70 4.02
N GLU A 99 7.71 4.35 3.31
CA GLU A 99 8.85 5.02 3.93
C GLU A 99 8.38 6.29 4.65
N LYS A 100 8.69 6.39 5.94
CA LYS A 100 8.33 7.56 6.74
C LYS A 100 9.07 8.80 6.23
N ASP A 101 8.40 9.93 6.31
CA ASP A 101 8.93 11.25 5.93
C ASP A 101 9.24 11.41 4.43
N ILE A 102 8.83 10.46 3.58
CA ILE A 102 8.98 10.53 2.13
C ILE A 102 7.62 10.46 1.48
N GLY A 103 7.25 11.52 0.75
CA GLY A 103 5.99 11.56 0.04
C GLY A 103 4.77 11.69 0.95
N ILE A 104 3.64 11.32 0.42
CA ILE A 104 2.35 11.36 1.12
C ILE A 104 2.34 10.30 2.21
N GLN A 105 1.87 10.68 3.42
CA GLN A 105 1.81 9.80 4.57
C GLN A 105 0.37 9.44 4.98
N ASP A 106 -0.63 10.12 4.42
CA ASP A 106 -2.03 9.93 4.77
C ASP A 106 -2.67 8.85 3.90
N PHE A 107 -2.79 7.64 4.46
CA PHE A 107 -3.40 6.49 3.81
C PHE A 107 -4.61 5.98 4.59
N LYS A 108 -5.58 5.39 3.88
CA LYS A 108 -6.70 4.68 4.50
C LYS A 108 -6.21 3.40 5.17
N ASN A 109 -6.75 3.11 6.35
CA ASN A 109 -6.49 1.86 7.08
C ASN A 109 -5.00 1.59 7.33
N ASP A 110 -4.21 2.63 7.59
CA ASP A 110 -2.80 2.51 7.94
C ASP A 110 -2.61 1.78 9.27
N PRO A 111 -2.03 0.57 9.29
CA PRO A 111 -1.75 -0.18 10.50
C PRO A 111 -0.38 0.15 11.10
N SER A 112 0.38 1.07 10.52
CA SER A 112 1.75 1.36 10.98
C SER A 112 1.79 1.80 12.44
N LEU A 113 2.93 1.57 13.06
CA LEU A 113 3.17 1.95 14.44
C LEU A 113 3.98 3.24 14.50
N SER A 114 3.60 4.12 15.42
CA SER A 114 4.44 5.24 15.82
C SER A 114 5.65 4.78 16.61
N ASP A 115 6.69 5.61 16.70
CA ASP A 115 7.87 5.33 17.50
C ASP A 115 7.52 5.10 18.97
N ALA A 116 6.59 5.88 19.51
CA ALA A 116 6.11 5.72 20.90
C ALA A 116 5.42 4.36 21.12
N GLU A 117 4.66 3.85 20.15
CA GLU A 117 4.03 2.53 20.26
C GLU A 117 5.05 1.39 20.18
N ILE A 118 6.06 1.52 19.32
CA ILE A 118 7.18 0.57 19.23
C ILE A 118 7.95 0.55 20.56
N GLU A 119 8.23 1.72 21.14
CA GLU A 119 8.89 1.86 22.43
C GLU A 119 8.04 1.28 23.58
N ALA A 120 6.72 1.50 23.56
CA ALA A 120 5.82 0.92 24.55
C ALA A 120 5.82 -0.61 24.50
N ILE A 121 5.73 -1.21 23.29
CA ILE A 121 5.86 -2.66 23.11
C ILE A 121 7.22 -3.16 23.62
N ALA A 122 8.30 -2.46 23.29
CA ALA A 122 9.63 -2.84 23.72
C ALA A 122 9.77 -2.80 25.26
N ALA A 123 9.31 -1.72 25.89
CA ALA A 123 9.32 -1.55 27.33
C ALA A 123 8.47 -2.62 28.04
N TRP A 124 7.29 -2.91 27.52
CA TRP A 124 6.44 -3.99 28.03
C TRP A 124 7.17 -5.34 28.06
N VAL A 125 7.82 -5.69 26.94
CA VAL A 125 8.57 -6.96 26.83
C VAL A 125 9.76 -6.99 27.79
N ASP A 126 10.51 -5.89 27.88
CA ASP A 126 11.73 -5.80 28.74
C ASP A 126 11.37 -5.86 30.22
N ASN A 127 10.21 -5.36 30.60
CA ASN A 127 9.66 -5.43 31.97
C ASN A 127 8.99 -6.78 32.30
N GLY A 128 9.19 -7.81 31.47
CA GLY A 128 8.66 -9.15 31.73
C GLY A 128 7.23 -9.38 31.20
N ALA A 129 6.72 -8.47 30.39
CA ALA A 129 5.40 -8.51 29.78
C ALA A 129 4.26 -8.64 30.78
N PRO A 130 4.08 -7.70 31.74
CA PRO A 130 3.02 -7.73 32.74
C PRO A 130 1.62 -7.60 32.14
N LEU A 131 0.63 -8.26 32.76
CA LEU A 131 -0.77 -8.21 32.32
C LEU A 131 -1.38 -6.80 32.51
N GLY A 132 -1.21 -6.23 33.71
CA GLY A 132 -1.89 -5.00 34.13
C GLY A 132 -3.26 -5.24 34.77
N ASP A 133 -4.02 -4.17 34.99
CA ASP A 133 -5.36 -4.26 35.56
C ASP A 133 -6.37 -4.70 34.46
N PRO A 134 -7.15 -5.75 34.67
CA PRO A 134 -8.20 -6.16 33.75
C PRO A 134 -9.24 -5.08 33.44
N ALA A 135 -9.43 -4.11 34.34
CA ALA A 135 -10.35 -2.98 34.14
C ALA A 135 -9.87 -2.00 33.05
N ASP A 136 -8.57 -2.00 32.74
CA ASP A 136 -7.97 -1.15 31.68
C ASP A 136 -8.06 -1.82 30.30
N MET A 137 -8.54 -3.09 30.21
CA MET A 137 -8.63 -3.78 28.93
C MET A 137 -9.64 -3.10 28.00
N PRO A 138 -9.26 -2.74 26.77
CA PRO A 138 -10.19 -2.16 25.82
C PRO A 138 -11.29 -3.17 25.45
N PRO A 139 -12.48 -2.69 25.04
CA PRO A 139 -13.53 -3.58 24.56
C PRO A 139 -13.02 -4.45 23.41
N PRO A 140 -13.42 -5.73 23.33
CA PRO A 140 -13.02 -6.59 22.22
C PRO A 140 -13.55 -6.05 20.90
N ILE A 141 -12.76 -6.21 19.83
CA ILE A 141 -13.18 -5.90 18.46
C ILE A 141 -14.04 -7.06 17.94
N GLU A 142 -15.15 -6.71 17.32
CA GLU A 142 -15.93 -7.66 16.53
C GLU A 142 -15.32 -7.76 15.13
N PHE A 143 -14.90 -8.95 14.76
CA PHE A 143 -14.34 -9.22 13.45
C PHE A 143 -15.40 -9.82 12.52
N LEU A 144 -15.28 -9.51 11.23
CA LEU A 144 -16.07 -10.20 10.22
C LEU A 144 -15.72 -11.70 10.23
N GLY A 145 -16.75 -12.56 10.17
CA GLY A 145 -16.57 -13.98 9.98
C GLY A 145 -15.94 -14.29 8.61
N ALA A 146 -15.35 -15.47 8.47
CA ALA A 146 -14.72 -15.87 7.20
C ALA A 146 -15.72 -15.92 6.03
N ASP A 147 -16.99 -16.15 6.31
CA ASP A 147 -18.13 -16.15 5.37
C ASP A 147 -18.65 -14.76 5.03
N GLN A 148 -18.31 -13.73 5.83
CA GLN A 148 -18.81 -12.37 5.64
C GLN A 148 -17.91 -11.56 4.72
N TRP A 149 -18.51 -10.70 3.90
CA TRP A 149 -17.79 -9.81 2.98
C TRP A 149 -17.58 -8.42 3.60
N ALA A 150 -16.37 -7.89 3.45
CA ALA A 150 -16.05 -6.54 3.93
C ALA A 150 -16.82 -5.45 3.17
N ILE A 151 -17.11 -5.68 1.88
CA ILE A 151 -17.95 -4.80 1.05
C ILE A 151 -19.45 -4.90 1.37
N GLY A 152 -19.83 -5.64 2.44
CA GLY A 152 -21.21 -6.04 2.71
C GLY A 152 -21.65 -7.19 1.80
N GLU A 153 -22.91 -7.61 1.86
CA GLU A 153 -23.42 -8.67 0.98
C GLU A 153 -23.22 -8.28 -0.48
N PRO A 154 -22.47 -9.04 -1.29
CA PRO A 154 -22.27 -8.74 -2.70
C PRO A 154 -23.59 -8.86 -3.49
N ASP A 155 -23.76 -8.00 -4.49
CA ASP A 155 -24.88 -8.09 -5.41
C ASP A 155 -24.69 -9.19 -6.47
N LEU A 156 -23.41 -9.58 -6.69
CA LEU A 156 -23.01 -10.65 -7.61
C LEU A 156 -21.72 -11.29 -7.11
N ILE A 157 -21.63 -12.62 -7.17
CA ILE A 157 -20.42 -13.38 -6.91
C ILE A 157 -20.08 -14.21 -8.16
N ILE A 158 -18.84 -14.09 -8.63
CA ILE A 158 -18.32 -14.89 -9.74
C ILE A 158 -17.13 -15.69 -9.23
N SER A 159 -17.18 -17.00 -9.41
CA SER A 159 -16.08 -17.91 -9.04
C SER A 159 -15.17 -18.17 -10.22
N SER A 160 -13.86 -18.19 -9.99
CA SER A 160 -12.91 -18.74 -10.95
C SER A 160 -13.16 -20.24 -11.16
N PRO A 161 -12.65 -20.85 -12.23
CA PRO A 161 -12.52 -22.30 -12.29
C PRO A 161 -11.78 -22.82 -11.05
N THR A 162 -12.23 -23.99 -10.53
CA THR A 162 -11.54 -24.68 -9.44
C THR A 162 -10.27 -25.32 -9.97
N VAL A 163 -9.17 -25.11 -9.25
CA VAL A 163 -7.87 -25.75 -9.53
C VAL A 163 -7.46 -26.66 -8.37
N GLU A 164 -6.65 -27.68 -8.67
CA GLU A 164 -6.11 -28.60 -7.68
C GLU A 164 -4.60 -28.41 -7.61
N VAL A 165 -4.06 -28.26 -6.39
CA VAL A 165 -2.63 -28.14 -6.13
C VAL A 165 -2.20 -29.28 -5.20
N GLY A 166 -1.22 -30.07 -5.63
CA GLY A 166 -0.69 -31.19 -4.85
C GLY A 166 0.18 -30.74 -3.69
N ALA A 167 0.32 -31.59 -2.66
CA ALA A 167 1.10 -31.31 -1.47
C ALA A 167 2.58 -30.98 -1.70
N SER A 168 3.13 -31.35 -2.84
CA SER A 168 4.54 -31.15 -3.21
C SER A 168 4.70 -30.61 -4.63
N ASP A 169 3.61 -30.05 -5.20
CA ASP A 169 3.70 -29.46 -6.53
C ASP A 169 4.64 -28.25 -6.50
N PRO A 170 5.45 -28.07 -7.55
CA PRO A 170 6.19 -26.83 -7.70
C PRO A 170 5.25 -25.67 -7.98
N ASP A 171 5.74 -24.45 -7.75
CA ASP A 171 5.02 -23.24 -8.13
C ASP A 171 4.65 -23.29 -9.62
N TRP A 172 3.43 -22.85 -9.91
CA TRP A 172 2.88 -22.84 -11.26
C TRP A 172 2.35 -21.46 -11.62
N TRP A 173 2.55 -21.06 -12.86
CA TRP A 173 2.06 -19.79 -13.40
C TRP A 173 1.33 -20.00 -14.72
N GLY A 174 0.17 -19.38 -14.86
CA GLY A 174 -0.57 -19.42 -16.11
C GLY A 174 -2.06 -19.10 -15.97
N PRO A 175 -2.80 -19.20 -17.09
CA PRO A 175 -4.23 -18.97 -17.09
C PRO A 175 -4.98 -20.19 -16.49
N ILE A 176 -6.05 -19.91 -15.72
CA ILE A 176 -6.89 -20.97 -15.13
C ILE A 176 -8.28 -21.05 -15.76
N GLY A 177 -8.56 -20.23 -16.78
CA GLY A 177 -9.78 -20.29 -17.57
C GLY A 177 -10.65 -19.05 -17.42
N GLU A 178 -11.94 -19.19 -17.79
CA GLU A 178 -12.91 -18.10 -17.83
C GLU A 178 -14.22 -18.52 -17.17
N THR A 179 -14.99 -17.54 -16.67
CA THR A 179 -16.33 -17.72 -16.12
C THR A 179 -17.27 -16.62 -16.65
N ALA A 180 -18.43 -17.00 -17.17
CA ALA A 180 -19.44 -16.03 -17.61
C ALA A 180 -19.97 -15.22 -16.42
N VAL A 181 -20.10 -13.90 -16.62
CA VAL A 181 -20.62 -12.99 -15.58
C VAL A 181 -22.13 -13.15 -15.37
N GLY A 182 -22.87 -13.44 -16.45
CA GLY A 182 -24.31 -13.69 -16.37
C GLY A 182 -25.20 -12.43 -16.21
N LEU A 183 -24.63 -11.24 -16.29
CA LEU A 183 -25.40 -9.98 -16.29
C LEU A 183 -26.19 -9.83 -17.59
N THR A 184 -27.45 -9.37 -17.46
CA THR A 184 -28.34 -9.07 -18.59
C THR A 184 -28.42 -7.57 -18.91
N GLU A 185 -27.80 -6.73 -18.11
CA GLU A 185 -27.65 -5.29 -18.28
C GLU A 185 -26.31 -4.82 -17.74
N ASP A 186 -25.82 -3.74 -18.27
CA ASP A 186 -24.61 -3.08 -17.82
C ASP A 186 -24.77 -2.55 -16.37
N ARG A 187 -23.74 -2.72 -15.54
CA ARG A 187 -23.75 -2.27 -14.15
C ARG A 187 -22.45 -1.54 -13.80
N TYR A 188 -22.58 -0.45 -13.07
CA TYR A 188 -21.43 0.21 -12.45
C TYR A 188 -21.13 -0.42 -11.10
N VAL A 189 -19.88 -0.83 -10.92
CA VAL A 189 -19.33 -1.43 -9.71
C VAL A 189 -18.80 -0.33 -8.80
N ALA A 190 -19.17 -0.39 -7.52
CA ALA A 190 -18.75 0.52 -6.47
C ALA A 190 -17.64 -0.06 -5.60
N ALA A 191 -17.57 -1.39 -5.48
CA ALA A 191 -16.55 -2.10 -4.72
C ALA A 191 -16.41 -3.54 -5.22
N VAL A 192 -15.21 -4.10 -5.02
CA VAL A 192 -14.88 -5.49 -5.33
C VAL A 192 -14.18 -6.11 -4.13
N GLU A 193 -14.52 -7.33 -3.78
CA GLU A 193 -13.78 -8.13 -2.81
C GLU A 193 -13.48 -9.51 -3.37
N GLN A 194 -12.28 -10.01 -3.09
CA GLN A 194 -11.77 -11.27 -3.60
C GLN A 194 -11.44 -12.19 -2.44
N LYS A 195 -11.95 -13.43 -2.50
CA LYS A 195 -11.72 -14.44 -1.47
C LYS A 195 -11.28 -15.76 -2.07
N GLU A 196 -10.16 -16.28 -1.62
CA GLU A 196 -9.81 -17.65 -1.90
C GLU A 196 -10.68 -18.59 -1.05
N ILE A 197 -11.36 -19.51 -1.73
CA ILE A 197 -12.14 -20.58 -1.12
C ILE A 197 -11.44 -21.89 -1.41
N ASN A 198 -11.01 -22.58 -0.35
CA ASN A 198 -10.31 -23.85 -0.48
C ASN A 198 -10.85 -24.89 0.52
N ASP A 199 -10.53 -26.15 0.29
CA ASP A 199 -11.00 -27.31 1.09
C ASP A 199 -10.06 -27.67 2.25
N ARG A 200 -9.17 -26.75 2.64
CA ARG A 200 -8.28 -26.97 3.78
C ARG A 200 -9.02 -26.91 5.10
N GLU A 201 -8.68 -27.85 5.99
CA GLU A 201 -9.12 -27.78 7.37
C GLU A 201 -8.41 -26.65 8.13
N PRO A 202 -9.15 -25.69 8.70
CA PRO A 202 -8.57 -24.62 9.51
C PRO A 202 -7.76 -25.17 10.69
N GLY A 203 -6.63 -24.55 11.00
CA GLY A 203 -5.89 -24.83 12.23
C GLY A 203 -4.88 -25.98 12.18
N THR A 204 -4.47 -26.46 11.01
CA THR A 204 -3.34 -27.40 10.90
C THR A 204 -2.02 -26.73 11.29
N LYS A 205 -1.24 -27.46 12.08
CA LYS A 205 -0.01 -27.01 12.77
C LYS A 205 0.98 -26.30 11.83
N ARG A 206 1.41 -25.09 12.20
CA ARG A 206 2.30 -24.17 11.49
C ARG A 206 1.62 -23.45 10.34
N ALA A 207 0.49 -22.79 10.60
CA ALA A 207 -0.09 -21.88 9.64
C ALA A 207 0.87 -20.72 9.35
N THR A 208 1.44 -20.68 8.17
CA THR A 208 1.93 -19.46 7.53
C THR A 208 0.86 -19.00 6.56
N VAL A 209 0.90 -17.76 6.09
CA VAL A 209 -0.03 -17.30 5.05
C VAL A 209 0.02 -18.25 3.85
N GLY A 210 1.20 -18.59 3.34
CA GLY A 210 1.37 -19.54 2.24
C GLY A 210 0.94 -20.98 2.55
N SER A 211 0.68 -21.34 3.82
CA SER A 211 0.07 -22.63 4.13
C SER A 211 -1.45 -22.58 4.24
N ASN A 212 -2.06 -21.39 4.25
CA ASN A 212 -3.50 -21.22 4.28
C ASN A 212 -4.10 -21.00 2.90
N PHE A 213 -3.35 -20.40 1.99
CA PHE A 213 -3.80 -20.01 0.67
C PHE A 213 -2.89 -20.64 -0.40
N ALA A 214 -3.47 -21.17 -1.46
CA ALA A 214 -2.74 -21.74 -2.59
C ALA A 214 -2.63 -20.76 -3.76
N ILE A 215 -3.41 -19.70 -3.78
CA ILE A 215 -3.35 -18.63 -4.79
C ILE A 215 -2.54 -17.48 -4.21
N HIS A 216 -1.29 -17.29 -4.67
CA HIS A 216 -0.44 -16.19 -4.23
C HIS A 216 -0.88 -14.86 -4.85
N HIS A 217 -1.09 -14.85 -6.17
CA HIS A 217 -1.73 -13.76 -6.89
C HIS A 217 -2.55 -14.29 -8.07
N LEU A 218 -3.52 -13.49 -8.52
CA LEU A 218 -4.32 -13.80 -9.69
C LEU A 218 -4.74 -12.53 -10.41
N VAL A 219 -4.26 -12.39 -11.64
CA VAL A 219 -4.68 -11.34 -12.57
C VAL A 219 -5.92 -11.82 -13.28
N TRP A 220 -6.94 -10.97 -13.32
CA TRP A 220 -8.18 -11.23 -14.02
C TRP A 220 -8.70 -9.97 -14.70
N SER A 221 -9.50 -10.17 -15.74
CA SER A 221 -10.08 -9.10 -16.53
C SER A 221 -11.52 -9.44 -16.89
N ALA A 222 -12.36 -8.43 -17.00
CA ALA A 222 -13.66 -8.59 -17.66
C ALA A 222 -13.44 -8.44 -19.17
N VAL A 223 -13.75 -9.48 -19.95
CA VAL A 223 -13.61 -9.51 -21.40
C VAL A 223 -14.97 -9.64 -22.05
N HIS A 224 -15.15 -9.02 -23.20
CA HIS A 224 -16.41 -9.03 -23.97
C HIS A 224 -16.16 -9.52 -25.39
N ASP A 225 -17.17 -10.15 -26.02
CA ASP A 225 -17.04 -10.78 -27.35
C ASP A 225 -16.75 -9.81 -28.49
N ASP A 226 -16.99 -8.51 -28.31
CA ASP A 226 -16.65 -7.47 -29.28
C ASP A 226 -15.23 -6.92 -29.13
N GLU A 227 -14.46 -7.41 -28.14
CA GLU A 227 -13.06 -7.06 -28.00
C GLU A 227 -12.18 -7.87 -28.95
N PRO A 228 -11.10 -7.29 -29.50
CA PRO A 228 -10.21 -7.98 -30.40
C PRO A 228 -9.61 -9.22 -29.75
N SER A 229 -9.59 -10.33 -30.50
CA SER A 229 -8.90 -11.55 -30.07
C SER A 229 -7.37 -11.32 -29.97
N PRO A 230 -6.64 -12.19 -29.23
CA PRO A 230 -5.17 -12.13 -29.21
C PRO A 230 -4.55 -12.19 -30.61
N GLU A 231 -5.12 -12.97 -31.53
CA GLU A 231 -4.66 -13.06 -32.91
C GLU A 231 -4.88 -11.77 -33.68
N GLU A 232 -5.99 -11.10 -33.45
CA GLU A 232 -6.31 -9.82 -34.03
C GLU A 232 -5.40 -8.70 -33.48
N LEU A 233 -5.11 -8.71 -32.20
CA LEU A 233 -4.14 -7.79 -31.60
C LEU A 233 -2.74 -7.97 -32.20
N VAL A 234 -2.29 -9.22 -32.40
CA VAL A 234 -0.99 -9.49 -33.07
C VAL A 234 -1.02 -8.98 -34.52
N ARG A 235 -2.13 -9.16 -35.23
CA ARG A 235 -2.31 -8.62 -36.59
C ARG A 235 -2.27 -7.10 -36.58
N LEU A 236 -3.04 -6.43 -35.73
CA LEU A 236 -3.04 -4.97 -35.60
C LEU A 236 -1.67 -4.42 -35.28
N GLN A 237 -0.92 -5.08 -34.38
CA GLN A 237 0.44 -4.67 -34.05
C GLN A 237 1.38 -4.63 -35.27
N GLN A 238 1.15 -5.52 -36.23
CA GLN A 238 1.98 -5.62 -37.45
C GLN A 238 1.49 -4.73 -38.59
N GLU A 239 0.17 -4.62 -38.74
CA GLU A 239 -0.47 -3.96 -39.89
C GLU A 239 -0.85 -2.51 -39.62
N ASP A 240 -1.27 -2.16 -38.38
CA ASP A 240 -1.69 -0.82 -37.94
C ASP A 240 -1.29 -0.57 -36.48
N PRO A 241 -0.01 -0.20 -36.24
CA PRO A 241 0.49 0.05 -34.88
C PRO A 241 -0.24 1.16 -34.12
N ASP A 242 -0.80 2.17 -34.82
CA ASP A 242 -1.54 3.26 -34.18
C ASP A 242 -2.90 2.76 -33.67
N GLU A 243 -3.61 1.99 -34.48
CA GLU A 243 -4.85 1.34 -34.08
C GLU A 243 -4.61 0.32 -32.97
N TYR A 244 -3.55 -0.45 -33.05
CA TYR A 244 -3.14 -1.37 -31.96
C TYR A 244 -2.97 -0.64 -30.63
N LEU A 245 -2.26 0.49 -30.61
CA LEU A 245 -2.07 1.28 -29.40
C LEU A 245 -3.38 1.87 -28.89
N ARG A 246 -4.29 2.31 -29.78
CA ARG A 246 -5.61 2.80 -29.41
C ARG A 246 -6.45 1.70 -28.74
N VAL A 247 -6.51 0.53 -29.37
CA VAL A 247 -7.25 -0.64 -28.87
C VAL A 247 -6.69 -1.11 -27.53
N LEU A 248 -5.37 -1.16 -27.38
CA LEU A 248 -4.73 -1.50 -26.09
C LEU A 248 -5.09 -0.50 -24.99
N ALA A 249 -5.09 0.80 -25.32
CA ALA A 249 -5.42 1.83 -24.34
C ALA A 249 -6.89 1.75 -23.90
N GLU A 250 -7.79 1.43 -24.83
CA GLU A 250 -9.23 1.21 -24.55
C GLU A 250 -9.44 -0.06 -23.72
N ALA A 251 -8.82 -1.17 -24.11
CA ALA A 251 -8.92 -2.45 -23.38
C ALA A 251 -8.32 -2.34 -21.97
N ALA A 252 -7.17 -1.69 -21.83
CA ALA A 252 -6.57 -1.45 -20.52
C ALA A 252 -7.45 -0.58 -19.62
N GLY A 253 -8.19 0.38 -20.21
CA GLY A 253 -9.09 1.26 -19.47
C GLY A 253 -10.39 0.61 -18.98
N GLN A 254 -10.84 -0.46 -19.61
CA GLN A 254 -12.14 -1.07 -19.31
C GLN A 254 -12.06 -2.49 -18.77
N GLY A 255 -11.06 -3.27 -19.17
CA GLY A 255 -10.97 -4.71 -18.90
C GLY A 255 -10.19 -5.10 -17.65
N PHE A 256 -9.31 -4.24 -17.11
CA PHE A 256 -8.44 -4.59 -16.00
C PHE A 256 -9.05 -4.18 -14.66
N TRP A 257 -9.06 -5.11 -13.72
CA TRP A 257 -9.66 -4.98 -12.40
C TRP A 257 -8.59 -5.09 -11.30
N PRO A 258 -8.92 -4.77 -10.04
CA PRO A 258 -7.99 -5.00 -8.93
C PRO A 258 -7.45 -6.42 -8.92
N VAL A 259 -6.14 -6.57 -8.93
CA VAL A 259 -5.47 -7.87 -8.89
C VAL A 259 -5.67 -8.50 -7.51
N HIS A 260 -5.91 -9.81 -7.47
CA HIS A 260 -5.81 -10.55 -6.23
C HIS A 260 -4.34 -10.70 -5.83
N GLU A 261 -4.01 -10.25 -4.65
CA GLU A 261 -2.71 -10.42 -4.01
C GLU A 261 -2.92 -10.92 -2.59
N VAL A 262 -2.00 -11.73 -2.10
CA VAL A 262 -2.01 -12.09 -0.67
C VAL A 262 -1.85 -10.82 0.16
N GLY A 263 -2.90 -10.40 0.85
CA GLY A 263 -2.92 -9.16 1.63
C GLY A 263 -3.76 -8.03 1.05
N ARG A 264 -4.32 -8.22 -0.16
CA ARG A 264 -5.29 -7.33 -0.78
C ARG A 264 -6.56 -8.09 -1.09
N ASN A 265 -7.64 -7.80 -0.38
CA ASN A 265 -8.90 -8.55 -0.51
C ASN A 265 -10.08 -7.68 -0.96
N ALA A 266 -10.20 -6.45 -0.46
CA ALA A 266 -11.33 -5.57 -0.75
C ALA A 266 -10.87 -4.22 -1.28
N ASP A 267 -11.48 -3.78 -2.37
CA ASP A 267 -11.27 -2.50 -3.04
C ASP A 267 -12.59 -1.72 -3.07
N TYR A 268 -12.56 -0.53 -2.45
CA TYR A 268 -13.67 0.42 -2.48
C TYR A 268 -13.27 1.57 -3.40
N PHE A 269 -14.09 1.82 -4.42
CA PHE A 269 -13.86 2.95 -5.31
C PHE A 269 -14.30 4.27 -4.66
N ASP A 270 -13.88 5.39 -5.23
CA ASP A 270 -14.44 6.70 -4.82
C ASP A 270 -15.97 6.63 -4.92
N PRO A 271 -16.73 7.12 -3.92
CA PRO A 271 -18.21 7.03 -3.94
C PRO A 271 -18.88 7.65 -5.17
N ARG A 272 -18.17 8.58 -5.83
CA ARG A 272 -18.63 9.21 -7.09
C ARG A 272 -18.13 8.50 -8.34
N ALA A 273 -17.29 7.46 -8.16
CA ALA A 273 -16.73 6.70 -9.27
C ALA A 273 -17.37 5.33 -9.39
N GLY A 274 -17.34 4.79 -10.60
CA GLY A 274 -17.73 3.42 -10.89
C GLY A 274 -16.88 2.82 -11.99
N GLN A 275 -16.68 1.51 -11.97
CA GLN A 275 -16.10 0.77 -13.08
C GLN A 275 -17.21 -0.03 -13.77
N LEU A 276 -17.31 0.07 -15.09
CA LEU A 276 -18.37 -0.56 -15.85
C LEU A 276 -18.11 -2.07 -15.99
N LEU A 277 -19.08 -2.89 -15.56
CA LEU A 277 -19.14 -4.31 -15.86
C LEU A 277 -20.27 -4.54 -16.87
N ARG A 278 -19.91 -4.86 -18.11
CA ARG A 278 -20.83 -4.97 -19.24
C ARG A 278 -21.62 -6.28 -19.20
N ALA A 279 -22.87 -6.21 -19.63
CA ALA A 279 -23.68 -7.40 -19.85
C ALA A 279 -23.04 -8.31 -20.91
N GLY A 280 -23.10 -9.63 -20.69
CA GLY A 280 -22.49 -10.59 -21.60
C GLY A 280 -20.97 -10.78 -21.42
N SER A 281 -20.32 -10.04 -20.53
CA SER A 281 -18.89 -10.24 -20.22
C SER A 281 -18.61 -11.62 -19.62
N ARG A 282 -17.36 -12.03 -19.74
CA ARG A 282 -16.74 -13.14 -19.02
C ARG A 282 -15.60 -12.60 -18.17
N LEU A 283 -15.34 -13.20 -17.02
CA LEU A 283 -14.09 -12.97 -16.28
C LEU A 283 -13.05 -13.96 -16.79
N ALA A 284 -11.98 -13.46 -17.36
CA ALA A 284 -10.82 -14.23 -17.80
C ALA A 284 -9.73 -14.17 -16.70
N PHE A 285 -9.33 -15.31 -16.19
CA PHE A 285 -8.30 -15.48 -15.17
C PHE A 285 -6.97 -15.82 -15.85
N THR A 286 -6.21 -14.78 -16.16
CA THR A 286 -5.14 -14.84 -17.18
C THR A 286 -3.77 -15.18 -16.63
N SER A 287 -3.49 -14.84 -15.36
CA SER A 287 -2.20 -15.09 -14.75
C SER A 287 -2.37 -15.41 -13.26
N ALA A 288 -2.44 -16.70 -12.96
CA ALA A 288 -2.43 -17.19 -11.59
C ALA A 288 -1.00 -17.62 -11.20
N HIS A 289 -0.60 -17.33 -9.98
CA HIS A 289 0.53 -17.95 -9.31
C HIS A 289 -0.01 -18.88 -8.22
N LEU A 290 0.14 -20.17 -8.46
CA LEU A 290 -0.28 -21.22 -7.54
C LEU A 290 0.94 -21.83 -6.86
N HIS A 291 0.83 -22.10 -5.57
CA HIS A 291 1.88 -22.77 -4.81
C HIS A 291 1.30 -23.82 -3.87
N SER A 292 2.09 -24.81 -3.51
CA SER A 292 1.69 -25.86 -2.59
C SER A 292 1.51 -25.30 -1.16
N THR A 293 0.39 -25.64 -0.55
CA THR A 293 0.13 -25.39 0.88
C THR A 293 0.77 -26.45 1.80
N GLY A 294 1.46 -27.44 1.22
CA GLY A 294 1.96 -28.63 1.94
C GLY A 294 0.88 -29.73 2.12
N SER A 295 -0.30 -29.53 1.53
CA SER A 295 -1.40 -30.49 1.48
C SER A 295 -2.02 -30.47 0.08
N HIS A 296 -2.67 -31.55 -0.33
CA HIS A 296 -3.50 -31.53 -1.52
C HIS A 296 -4.66 -30.55 -1.27
N THR A 297 -4.81 -29.56 -2.13
CA THR A 297 -5.76 -28.45 -1.93
C THR A 297 -6.56 -28.25 -3.22
N LYS A 298 -7.88 -28.19 -3.10
CA LYS A 298 -8.78 -27.67 -4.13
C LYS A 298 -9.12 -26.24 -3.80
N THR A 299 -8.87 -25.35 -4.73
CA THR A 299 -9.05 -23.92 -4.51
C THR A 299 -9.68 -23.21 -5.69
N ARG A 300 -10.36 -22.10 -5.42
CA ARG A 300 -10.87 -21.14 -6.38
C ARG A 300 -10.87 -19.75 -5.78
N LEU A 301 -10.94 -18.74 -6.61
CA LEU A 301 -11.16 -17.36 -6.20
C LEU A 301 -12.62 -16.99 -6.43
N ASP A 302 -13.32 -16.58 -5.37
CA ASP A 302 -14.65 -15.96 -5.45
C ASP A 302 -14.48 -14.44 -5.48
N ILE A 303 -15.07 -13.78 -6.48
CA ILE A 303 -15.04 -12.32 -6.65
C ILE A 303 -16.44 -11.80 -6.39
N GLY A 304 -16.59 -11.03 -5.32
CA GLY A 304 -17.81 -10.33 -4.94
C GLY A 304 -17.83 -8.91 -5.50
N PHE A 305 -18.92 -8.55 -6.16
CA PHE A 305 -19.16 -7.23 -6.72
C PHE A 305 -20.26 -6.51 -5.93
N LYS A 306 -20.00 -5.28 -5.56
CA LYS A 306 -21.02 -4.35 -5.06
C LYS A 306 -21.34 -3.34 -6.13
N PHE A 307 -22.62 -3.25 -6.53
CA PHE A 307 -23.05 -2.34 -7.58
C PHE A 307 -23.59 -1.03 -7.02
N HIS A 308 -23.41 0.03 -7.79
CA HIS A 308 -24.23 1.21 -7.63
C HIS A 308 -25.71 0.92 -7.92
N PRO A 309 -26.66 1.71 -7.42
CA PRO A 309 -28.07 1.57 -7.74
C PRO A 309 -28.30 1.56 -9.26
N ARG A 310 -29.36 0.88 -9.71
CA ARG A 310 -29.73 0.88 -11.13
C ARG A 310 -30.01 2.28 -11.64
N GLY A 311 -29.50 2.60 -12.84
CA GLY A 311 -29.63 3.93 -13.45
C GLY A 311 -28.71 4.99 -12.83
N TYR A 312 -27.79 4.60 -11.92
CA TYR A 312 -26.74 5.49 -11.47
C TYR A 312 -25.72 5.69 -12.58
N GLU A 313 -25.38 6.95 -12.82
CA GLU A 313 -24.27 7.34 -13.69
C GLU A 313 -23.17 7.94 -12.83
N PRO A 314 -21.96 7.34 -12.82
CA PRO A 314 -20.86 7.84 -12.03
C PRO A 314 -20.36 9.17 -12.58
N GLU A 315 -19.97 10.06 -11.68
CA GLU A 315 -19.29 11.31 -12.03
C GLU A 315 -17.91 11.03 -12.62
N TYR A 316 -17.25 9.98 -12.14
CA TYR A 316 -15.93 9.54 -12.57
C TYR A 316 -15.94 8.07 -12.97
N ILE A 317 -15.09 7.71 -13.94
CA ILE A 317 -14.83 6.32 -14.27
C ILE A 317 -13.56 5.87 -13.57
N ASN A 318 -13.69 4.88 -12.67
CA ASN A 318 -12.53 4.21 -12.07
C ASN A 318 -11.87 3.33 -13.12
N GLN A 319 -10.54 3.43 -13.20
CA GLN A 319 -9.78 2.69 -14.21
C GLN A 319 -8.32 2.55 -13.78
N PRO A 320 -7.59 1.58 -14.36
CA PRO A 320 -6.16 1.46 -14.11
C PRO A 320 -5.38 2.65 -14.69
N LEU A 321 -4.41 3.12 -13.92
CA LEU A 321 -3.45 4.18 -14.29
C LEU A 321 -2.04 3.62 -14.19
N PHE A 322 -1.78 2.50 -14.89
CA PHE A 322 -0.53 1.78 -14.79
C PHE A 322 0.65 2.60 -15.28
N ALA A 323 1.75 2.48 -14.55
CA ALA A 323 3.03 3.03 -14.97
C ALA A 323 4.15 2.04 -14.68
N GLY A 324 4.93 1.71 -15.69
CA GLY A 324 5.99 0.70 -15.59
C GLY A 324 6.80 0.60 -16.87
N THR A 325 7.62 -0.44 -16.96
CA THR A 325 8.42 -0.71 -18.16
C THR A 325 8.53 -2.20 -18.44
N LEU A 326 8.61 -2.53 -19.72
CA LEU A 326 8.94 -3.86 -20.20
C LEU A 326 10.46 -4.05 -20.38
N ASN A 327 11.25 -2.96 -20.35
CA ASN A 327 12.70 -2.98 -20.50
C ASN A 327 13.35 -3.16 -19.13
N ILE A 328 13.49 -4.42 -18.71
CA ILE A 328 14.06 -4.78 -17.41
C ILE A 328 15.34 -5.58 -17.63
N ASP A 329 16.43 -5.09 -17.04
CA ASP A 329 17.76 -5.69 -17.09
C ASP A 329 18.31 -5.78 -15.66
N VAL A 330 18.13 -6.93 -15.01
CA VAL A 330 18.59 -7.19 -13.65
C VAL A 330 19.74 -8.19 -13.66
N ARG A 331 20.88 -7.76 -13.17
CA ARG A 331 22.11 -8.55 -13.17
C ARG A 331 22.19 -9.45 -11.95
N GLY A 332 22.87 -10.58 -12.10
CA GLY A 332 23.07 -11.52 -10.99
C GLY A 332 24.07 -11.01 -9.94
N ASN A 333 23.88 -11.43 -8.68
CA ASN A 333 24.71 -11.14 -7.51
C ASN A 333 24.97 -9.63 -7.29
N GLN A 334 24.01 -8.80 -7.55
CA GLN A 334 24.14 -7.35 -7.40
C GLN A 334 22.97 -6.78 -6.61
N ALA A 335 23.27 -5.94 -5.62
CA ALA A 335 22.31 -5.11 -4.90
C ALA A 335 22.12 -3.75 -5.58
N ASP A 336 21.14 -2.98 -5.11
CA ASP A 336 20.87 -1.58 -5.47
C ASP A 336 20.74 -1.32 -6.98
N GLN A 337 20.23 -2.29 -7.71
CA GLN A 337 19.98 -2.14 -9.13
C GLN A 337 18.70 -1.35 -9.34
N ARG A 338 18.80 -0.21 -10.01
CA ARG A 338 17.67 0.69 -10.28
C ARG A 338 17.21 0.57 -11.71
N VAL A 339 15.91 0.37 -11.89
CA VAL A 339 15.20 0.43 -13.16
C VAL A 339 14.17 1.55 -13.10
N GLU A 340 14.01 2.31 -14.17
CA GLU A 340 13.10 3.46 -14.23
C GLU A 340 12.16 3.38 -15.41
N ALA A 341 10.95 3.89 -15.21
CA ALA A 341 9.98 4.15 -16.26
C ALA A 341 9.49 5.59 -16.16
N LEU A 342 9.24 6.20 -17.31
CA LEU A 342 8.69 7.55 -17.43
C LEU A 342 7.41 7.49 -18.23
N GLN A 343 6.35 8.09 -17.70
CA GLN A 343 5.04 8.16 -18.37
C GLN A 343 4.50 9.59 -18.31
N THR A 344 4.19 10.16 -19.45
CA THR A 344 3.53 11.47 -19.51
C THR A 344 2.02 11.31 -19.49
N LEU A 345 1.37 11.95 -18.53
CA LEU A 345 -0.08 11.97 -18.42
C LEU A 345 -0.67 12.91 -19.48
N GLN A 346 -1.50 12.38 -20.37
CA GLN A 346 -2.18 13.14 -21.41
C GLN A 346 -3.47 13.82 -20.92
N ARG A 347 -3.98 13.42 -19.75
CA ARG A 347 -5.18 13.94 -19.09
C ARG A 347 -4.86 14.24 -17.65
N HIS A 348 -5.69 15.09 -17.01
CA HIS A 348 -5.67 15.22 -15.55
C HIS A 348 -6.02 13.88 -14.91
N ALA A 349 -5.45 13.62 -13.75
CA ALA A 349 -5.69 12.36 -13.04
C ALA A 349 -5.83 12.59 -11.52
N LYS A 350 -6.70 11.79 -10.88
CA LYS A 350 -6.74 11.60 -9.44
C LYS A 350 -6.30 10.16 -9.16
N LEU A 351 -5.20 10.00 -8.43
CA LEU A 351 -4.68 8.67 -8.09
C LEU A 351 -5.36 8.17 -6.82
N ALA A 352 -5.99 7.00 -6.86
CA ALA A 352 -6.68 6.44 -5.71
C ALA A 352 -5.73 5.71 -4.76
N LEU A 353 -4.69 5.07 -5.30
CA LEU A 353 -3.76 4.27 -4.52
C LEU A 353 -2.37 4.23 -5.17
N PHE A 354 -1.38 3.82 -4.37
CA PHE A 354 -0.05 3.41 -4.81
C PHE A 354 0.10 1.91 -4.59
N GLU A 355 0.36 1.15 -5.64
CA GLU A 355 0.52 -0.30 -5.58
C GLU A 355 1.79 -0.71 -6.30
N PRO A 356 2.92 -0.78 -5.57
CA PRO A 356 4.16 -1.28 -6.13
C PRO A 356 4.04 -2.77 -6.43
N HIS A 357 4.31 -3.15 -7.69
CA HIS A 357 4.39 -4.55 -8.10
C HIS A 357 5.74 -4.82 -8.74
N LEU A 358 6.51 -5.64 -8.04
CA LEU A 358 7.81 -6.19 -8.47
C LEU A 358 7.74 -7.71 -8.36
N HIS A 359 8.75 -8.42 -8.88
CA HIS A 359 8.92 -9.83 -8.58
C HIS A 359 9.98 -10.08 -7.49
N ALA A 360 10.38 -11.32 -7.28
CA ALA A 360 11.16 -11.75 -6.12
C ALA A 360 12.44 -10.95 -5.84
N ALA A 361 13.11 -10.43 -6.87
CA ALA A 361 14.30 -9.60 -6.68
C ALA A 361 13.99 -8.14 -6.29
N GLY A 362 12.74 -7.70 -6.39
CA GLY A 362 12.32 -6.35 -6.03
C GLY A 362 12.40 -6.12 -4.52
N VAL A 363 12.89 -4.94 -4.13
CA VAL A 363 13.04 -4.56 -2.71
C VAL A 363 12.45 -3.19 -2.37
N ARG A 364 12.18 -2.35 -3.36
CA ARG A 364 11.67 -0.98 -3.16
C ARG A 364 11.09 -0.41 -4.43
N MET A 365 10.06 0.44 -4.33
CA MET A 365 9.54 1.25 -5.45
C MET A 365 9.21 2.66 -4.98
N CYS A 366 9.49 3.65 -5.85
CA CYS A 366 9.07 5.03 -5.68
C CYS A 366 8.28 5.53 -6.88
N LEU A 367 7.35 6.45 -6.60
CA LEU A 367 6.58 7.21 -7.58
C LEU A 367 6.90 8.70 -7.41
N ASP A 368 7.47 9.31 -8.42
CA ASP A 368 7.78 10.74 -8.49
C ASP A 368 6.93 11.42 -9.57
N ALA A 369 6.62 12.71 -9.36
CA ALA A 369 5.93 13.56 -10.32
C ALA A 369 6.81 14.76 -10.71
N PHE A 370 6.91 15.03 -12.02
CA PHE A 370 7.54 16.22 -12.59
C PHE A 370 6.44 17.02 -13.29
N TYR A 371 6.07 18.13 -12.70
CA TYR A 371 4.92 18.92 -13.12
C TYR A 371 5.28 19.92 -14.25
N PRO A 372 4.28 20.31 -15.07
CA PRO A 372 4.52 21.28 -16.16
C PRO A 372 5.03 22.65 -15.70
N ASN A 373 4.77 23.03 -14.44
CA ASN A 373 5.25 24.27 -13.84
C ASN A 373 6.71 24.21 -13.35
N GLY A 374 7.39 23.06 -13.53
CA GLY A 374 8.78 22.84 -13.16
C GLY A 374 8.99 22.34 -11.72
N LEU A 375 7.93 22.20 -10.92
CA LEU A 375 8.02 21.54 -9.63
C LEU A 375 8.21 20.03 -9.82
N SER A 376 8.88 19.41 -8.87
CA SER A 376 8.99 17.95 -8.79
C SER A 376 8.86 17.49 -7.35
N GLU A 377 8.25 16.36 -7.14
CA GLU A 377 8.07 15.76 -5.81
C GLU A 377 8.02 14.24 -5.88
N THR A 378 8.35 13.61 -4.77
CA THR A 378 8.10 12.19 -4.57
C THR A 378 6.71 12.03 -3.97
N LEU A 379 5.82 11.33 -4.66
CA LEU A 379 4.46 11.08 -4.19
C LEU A 379 4.42 9.97 -3.15
N SER A 380 5.13 8.87 -3.42
CA SER A 380 5.22 7.73 -2.50
C SER A 380 6.49 6.94 -2.72
N CYS A 381 7.06 6.42 -1.64
CA CYS A 381 8.09 5.38 -1.65
C CYS A 381 7.72 4.26 -0.69
N SER A 382 7.96 3.04 -1.09
CA SER A 382 7.69 1.87 -0.25
C SER A 382 8.79 0.84 -0.41
N GLY A 383 9.22 0.22 0.69
CA GLY A 383 9.86 -1.07 0.63
C GLY A 383 8.93 -2.08 -0.05
N TYR A 384 9.48 -3.18 -0.54
CA TYR A 384 8.71 -4.22 -1.21
C TYR A 384 9.02 -5.60 -0.64
N ASN A 385 7.99 -6.36 -0.36
CA ASN A 385 8.10 -7.75 0.06
C ASN A 385 7.24 -8.62 -0.87
N HIS A 386 7.89 -9.42 -1.70
CA HIS A 386 7.22 -10.29 -2.66
C HIS A 386 6.22 -11.27 -2.01
N SER A 387 6.49 -11.70 -0.77
CA SER A 387 5.59 -12.60 -0.04
C SER A 387 4.36 -11.89 0.56
N TRP A 388 4.27 -10.56 0.48
CA TRP A 388 3.17 -9.77 1.02
C TRP A 388 3.04 -8.45 0.27
N VAL A 389 2.44 -8.50 -0.90
CA VAL A 389 2.21 -7.31 -1.74
C VAL A 389 1.09 -6.44 -1.14
N ARG A 390 1.26 -5.13 -1.18
CA ARG A 390 0.33 -4.15 -0.59
C ARG A 390 -0.08 -3.10 -1.60
N ALA A 391 -1.38 -2.80 -1.62
CA ALA A 391 -1.92 -1.58 -2.17
C ALA A 391 -2.08 -0.54 -1.04
N TYR A 392 -1.61 0.67 -1.26
CA TYR A 392 -1.65 1.78 -0.30
C TYR A 392 -2.68 2.80 -0.80
N THR A 393 -3.90 2.71 -0.29
CA THR A 393 -5.00 3.62 -0.68
C THR A 393 -4.81 4.96 0.00
N TYR A 394 -4.67 6.03 -0.77
CA TYR A 394 -4.57 7.38 -0.21
C TYR A 394 -5.84 7.76 0.55
N ALA A 395 -5.71 8.54 1.62
CA ALA A 395 -6.84 9.20 2.23
C ALA A 395 -7.47 10.18 1.22
N ASP A 396 -8.79 10.39 1.27
CA ASP A 396 -9.49 11.17 0.24
C ASP A 396 -8.92 12.59 0.07
N HIS A 397 -8.54 13.22 1.18
CA HIS A 397 -7.93 14.55 1.18
C HIS A 397 -6.45 14.57 0.74
N ALA A 398 -5.80 13.41 0.64
CA ALA A 398 -4.39 13.27 0.26
C ALA A 398 -4.20 12.60 -1.12
N SER A 399 -5.27 12.10 -1.74
CA SER A 399 -5.22 11.51 -3.09
C SER A 399 -4.57 12.49 -4.06
N PRO A 400 -3.49 12.12 -4.78
CA PRO A 400 -2.82 13.02 -5.71
C PRO A 400 -3.75 13.52 -6.82
N LEU A 401 -3.79 14.84 -7.01
CA LEU A 401 -4.47 15.53 -8.11
C LEU A 401 -3.43 16.02 -9.10
N ILE A 402 -3.20 15.23 -10.14
CA ILE A 402 -2.09 15.38 -11.06
C ILE A 402 -2.54 16.07 -12.34
N PRO A 403 -2.00 17.25 -12.69
CA PRO A 403 -2.36 17.95 -13.92
C PRO A 403 -1.85 17.21 -15.17
N LYS A 404 -2.59 17.33 -16.26
CA LYS A 404 -2.13 16.87 -17.60
C LYS A 404 -0.77 17.46 -17.95
N GLY A 405 0.05 16.71 -18.67
CA GLY A 405 1.43 17.08 -19.01
C GLY A 405 2.46 16.74 -17.92
N THR A 406 2.04 16.25 -16.76
CA THR A 406 2.96 15.75 -15.74
C THR A 406 3.65 14.48 -16.23
N ILE A 407 4.94 14.37 -15.96
CA ILE A 407 5.71 13.15 -16.16
C ILE A 407 5.75 12.41 -14.82
N LEU A 408 5.18 11.22 -14.78
CA LEU A 408 5.35 10.28 -13.66
C LEU A 408 6.60 9.45 -13.90
N ARG A 409 7.47 9.37 -12.89
CA ARG A 409 8.61 8.45 -12.89
C ARG A 409 8.39 7.37 -11.84
N ILE A 410 8.49 6.13 -12.27
CA ILE A 410 8.51 4.96 -11.41
C ILE A 410 9.96 4.48 -11.33
N SER A 411 10.47 4.35 -10.12
CA SER A 411 11.80 3.79 -9.86
C SER A 411 11.67 2.50 -9.05
N GLY A 412 12.01 1.36 -9.66
CA GLY A 412 12.10 0.06 -8.99
C GLY A 412 13.53 -0.26 -8.62
N TYR A 413 13.74 -0.86 -7.45
CA TYR A 413 15.05 -1.27 -6.95
C TYR A 413 15.07 -2.79 -6.75
N PHE A 414 16.17 -3.41 -7.18
CA PHE A 414 16.30 -4.87 -7.19
C PHE A 414 17.58 -5.29 -6.47
N ASP A 415 17.49 -6.40 -5.74
CA ASP A 415 18.61 -7.06 -5.07
C ASP A 415 18.58 -8.56 -5.40
N THR A 416 19.61 -9.02 -6.13
CA THR A 416 19.81 -10.42 -6.47
C THR A 416 20.88 -11.10 -5.62
N THR A 417 21.37 -10.45 -4.57
CA THR A 417 22.34 -11.04 -3.66
C THR A 417 21.70 -12.07 -2.72
N PRO A 418 22.50 -12.93 -2.06
CA PRO A 418 21.98 -13.85 -1.05
C PRO A 418 21.33 -13.18 0.17
N ALA A 419 21.42 -11.86 0.32
CA ALA A 419 20.73 -11.11 1.36
C ALA A 419 19.22 -11.05 1.12
N ASN A 420 18.79 -11.03 -0.16
CA ASN A 420 17.38 -11.13 -0.53
C ASN A 420 16.93 -12.59 -0.52
N ARG A 421 16.20 -12.98 0.50
CA ARG A 421 15.73 -14.36 0.70
C ARG A 421 14.63 -14.79 -0.26
N ASN A 422 13.99 -13.86 -0.96
CA ASN A 422 12.97 -14.17 -1.97
C ASN A 422 13.57 -14.66 -3.27
N VAL A 423 14.88 -14.45 -3.50
CA VAL A 423 15.59 -14.89 -4.70
C VAL A 423 16.20 -16.27 -4.46
N ALA A 424 15.66 -17.27 -5.13
CA ALA A 424 16.13 -18.65 -4.98
C ALA A 424 17.54 -18.86 -5.55
N ASP A 425 17.85 -18.24 -6.70
CA ASP A 425 19.18 -18.26 -7.35
C ASP A 425 19.43 -16.91 -8.03
N GLY A 426 20.18 -16.06 -7.38
CA GLY A 426 20.53 -14.71 -7.88
C GLY A 426 21.77 -14.65 -8.78
N ARG A 427 22.37 -15.77 -9.18
CA ARG A 427 23.65 -15.78 -9.93
C ARG A 427 23.51 -15.34 -11.38
N ASN A 428 22.32 -15.49 -11.94
CA ASN A 428 22.08 -15.23 -13.36
C ASN A 428 21.40 -13.89 -13.59
N TRP A 429 21.60 -13.35 -14.78
CA TRP A 429 20.80 -12.27 -15.31
C TRP A 429 19.32 -12.70 -15.44
N SER A 430 18.40 -11.76 -15.21
CA SER A 430 16.98 -11.96 -15.42
C SER A 430 16.33 -10.69 -15.99
N GLY A 431 15.38 -10.88 -16.89
CA GLY A 431 14.60 -9.81 -17.52
C GLY A 431 13.11 -9.99 -17.28
N LEU A 432 12.31 -9.29 -18.08
CA LEU A 432 10.86 -9.36 -18.01
C LEU A 432 10.32 -10.78 -18.13
N GLY A 433 9.35 -11.12 -17.30
CA GLY A 433 8.56 -12.35 -17.38
C GLY A 433 7.42 -12.36 -16.37
N HIS A 434 6.53 -13.35 -16.50
CA HIS A 434 5.35 -13.47 -15.67
C HIS A 434 5.55 -14.31 -14.41
N ARG A 435 6.65 -15.08 -14.34
CA ARG A 435 6.93 -15.92 -13.18
C ARG A 435 7.65 -15.10 -12.10
N SER A 436 7.43 -15.42 -10.84
CA SER A 436 8.10 -14.74 -9.71
C SER A 436 9.63 -14.75 -9.77
N ILE A 437 10.22 -15.71 -10.50
CA ILE A 437 11.67 -15.80 -10.72
C ILE A 437 12.18 -14.90 -11.86
N ASP A 438 11.31 -14.47 -12.77
CA ASP A 438 11.57 -13.45 -13.77
C ASP A 438 11.43 -12.06 -13.10
N GLN A 439 11.50 -10.96 -13.85
CA GLN A 439 11.36 -9.61 -13.29
C GLN A 439 10.12 -8.90 -13.83
N MET A 440 9.57 -8.03 -13.01
CA MET A 440 8.49 -7.11 -13.38
C MET A 440 8.66 -5.80 -12.62
N MET A 441 8.24 -4.69 -13.22
CA MET A 441 8.20 -3.39 -12.56
C MET A 441 7.00 -2.60 -13.07
N ILE A 442 5.92 -2.60 -12.30
CA ILE A 442 4.68 -1.88 -12.62
C ILE A 442 4.12 -1.28 -11.32
N ASN A 443 3.76 -0.01 -11.35
CA ASN A 443 2.85 0.55 -10.36
C ASN A 443 1.42 0.29 -10.85
N LEU A 444 0.69 -0.57 -10.14
CA LEU A 444 -0.68 -0.98 -10.48
C LEU A 444 -1.72 0.01 -9.96
N THR A 445 -1.37 1.28 -9.91
CA THR A 445 -2.25 2.36 -9.47
C THR A 445 -3.59 2.31 -10.19
N GLN A 446 -4.64 2.54 -9.43
CA GLN A 446 -5.97 2.84 -9.93
C GLN A 446 -6.34 4.28 -9.62
N GLY A 447 -7.30 4.81 -10.35
CA GLY A 447 -7.77 6.17 -10.17
C GLY A 447 -8.74 6.61 -11.25
N MET A 448 -8.79 7.89 -11.51
CA MET A 448 -9.69 8.49 -12.47
C MET A 448 -8.96 9.49 -13.35
N TYR A 449 -9.18 9.43 -14.66
CA TYR A 449 -8.86 10.57 -15.51
C TYR A 449 -9.99 11.59 -15.42
N LEU A 450 -9.61 12.85 -15.39
CA LEU A 450 -10.52 13.98 -15.19
C LEU A 450 -10.54 14.89 -16.41
N SER A 451 -11.70 15.48 -16.72
CA SER A 451 -11.79 16.64 -17.62
C SER A 451 -11.17 17.88 -16.97
N ASP A 452 -10.99 18.94 -17.75
CA ASP A 452 -10.49 20.22 -17.22
C ASP A 452 -11.45 20.78 -16.14
N GLU A 453 -12.77 20.63 -16.33
CA GLU A 453 -13.81 21.06 -15.40
C GLU A 453 -13.82 20.20 -14.13
N GLN A 454 -13.79 18.88 -14.27
CA GLN A 454 -13.72 17.97 -13.12
C GLN A 454 -12.46 18.19 -12.30
N PHE A 455 -11.33 18.43 -12.95
CA PHE A 455 -10.07 18.72 -12.26
C PHE A 455 -10.14 20.04 -11.48
N ALA A 456 -10.71 21.09 -12.08
CA ALA A 456 -10.92 22.38 -11.41
C ALA A 456 -11.86 22.24 -10.19
N GLN A 457 -12.91 21.42 -10.31
CA GLN A 457 -13.80 21.12 -9.20
C GLN A 457 -13.08 20.39 -8.05
N GLU A 458 -12.33 19.34 -8.35
CA GLU A 458 -11.54 18.58 -7.35
C GLU A 458 -10.50 19.47 -6.63
N LEU A 459 -9.88 20.41 -7.37
CA LEU A 459 -8.97 21.40 -6.75
C LEU A 459 -9.71 22.33 -5.80
N ALA A 460 -10.91 22.81 -6.16
CA ALA A 460 -11.72 23.68 -5.32
C ALA A 460 -12.17 22.94 -4.05
N GLU A 461 -12.69 21.72 -4.18
CA GLU A 461 -13.09 20.85 -3.07
C GLU A 461 -11.90 20.55 -2.14
N ARG A 462 -10.72 20.25 -2.68
CA ARG A 462 -9.51 20.01 -1.91
C ARG A 462 -9.08 21.21 -1.09
N ARG A 463 -9.15 22.42 -1.69
CA ARG A 463 -8.84 23.67 -1.00
C ARG A 463 -9.80 23.92 0.16
N GLU A 464 -11.09 23.68 -0.03
CA GLU A 464 -12.12 23.84 0.99
C GLU A 464 -11.89 22.84 2.15
N VAL A 465 -11.76 21.55 1.85
CA VAL A 465 -11.56 20.48 2.84
C VAL A 465 -10.34 20.73 3.71
N LEU A 466 -9.24 21.18 3.11
CA LEU A 466 -7.97 21.46 3.81
C LEU A 466 -7.89 22.90 4.34
N ASN A 467 -8.90 23.74 4.08
CA ASN A 467 -8.92 25.16 4.46
C ASN A 467 -7.66 25.92 4.00
N LEU A 468 -7.22 25.65 2.75
CA LEU A 468 -5.99 26.20 2.19
C LEU A 468 -6.13 27.67 1.84
N LYS A 469 -5.12 28.46 2.20
CA LYS A 469 -4.96 29.85 1.78
C LYS A 469 -4.10 29.92 0.51
N GLY A 470 -4.21 31.01 -0.23
CA GLY A 470 -3.43 31.21 -1.44
C GLY A 470 -1.92 31.07 -1.16
N GLY A 471 -1.23 30.30 -2.00
CA GLY A 471 0.19 30.03 -1.90
C GLY A 471 0.59 28.90 -0.95
N GLU A 472 -0.35 28.26 -0.25
CA GLU A 472 -0.02 27.07 0.56
C GLU A 472 0.18 25.86 -0.34
N TYR A 473 1.33 25.21 -0.18
CA TYR A 473 1.70 24.02 -0.94
C TYR A 473 1.12 22.75 -0.30
N VAL A 474 0.59 21.87 -1.13
CA VAL A 474 0.09 20.55 -0.71
C VAL A 474 0.73 19.47 -1.57
N LEU A 475 1.40 18.52 -0.94
CA LEU A 475 2.03 17.40 -1.61
C LEU A 475 0.98 16.58 -2.41
N GLY A 476 1.30 16.26 -3.66
CA GLY A 476 0.36 15.59 -4.58
C GLY A 476 -0.72 16.51 -5.17
N CYS A 477 -0.70 17.81 -4.87
CA CYS A 477 -1.61 18.77 -5.46
C CYS A 477 -0.91 20.09 -5.79
N PRO A 478 -0.08 20.13 -6.84
CA PRO A 478 0.79 21.28 -7.16
C PRO A 478 0.01 22.55 -7.46
N LEU A 479 -1.26 22.45 -7.85
CA LEU A 479 -2.12 23.59 -8.18
C LEU A 479 -3.12 23.94 -7.05
N CYS A 480 -3.10 23.22 -5.94
CA CYS A 480 -3.98 23.52 -4.81
C CYS A 480 -3.66 24.87 -4.14
N GLY A 481 -2.40 25.28 -4.16
CA GLY A 481 -1.97 26.56 -3.62
C GLY A 481 -2.19 27.76 -4.55
N ASP A 482 -2.43 27.50 -5.84
CA ASP A 482 -2.65 28.59 -6.80
C ASP A 482 -4.03 29.20 -6.55
N VAL A 483 -4.07 30.48 -6.21
CA VAL A 483 -5.32 31.25 -6.24
C VAL A 483 -5.72 31.29 -7.71
N ALA A 484 -6.85 30.69 -8.05
CA ALA A 484 -7.45 30.96 -9.35
C ALA A 484 -7.50 32.47 -9.49
N VAL A 485 -6.85 33.01 -10.51
CA VAL A 485 -7.10 34.35 -10.99
C VAL A 485 -8.51 34.29 -11.59
N GLU A 486 -9.52 34.26 -10.71
CA GLU A 486 -10.88 34.48 -11.13
C GLU A 486 -10.92 35.84 -11.82
N ALA A 487 -11.15 35.76 -13.10
CA ALA A 487 -11.91 36.76 -13.85
C ALA A 487 -11.98 38.18 -13.27
N ALA A 488 -10.84 38.82 -13.04
CA ALA A 488 -10.74 40.28 -13.04
C ALA A 488 -10.71 40.75 -14.51
N GLY A 489 -11.76 40.43 -15.25
CA GLY A 489 -11.78 40.68 -16.69
C GLY A 489 -13.16 40.81 -17.31
N GLN A 490 -14.19 41.15 -16.53
CA GLN A 490 -15.47 41.58 -17.09
C GLN A 490 -16.12 42.65 -16.20
N ASP A 491 -15.48 43.81 -16.14
CA ASP A 491 -16.13 45.06 -15.84
C ASP A 491 -15.17 46.23 -16.14
N GLN A 492 -14.90 46.43 -17.41
CA GLN A 492 -14.50 47.73 -17.97
C GLN A 492 -14.77 47.70 -19.48
N GLN A 493 -16.00 47.94 -19.88
CA GLN A 493 -16.34 48.83 -21.00
C GLN A 493 -17.76 49.35 -20.83
#